data_b6e59ea864101fa99846459b46aad1ca
#
_entry.id   b6e59ea864101fa99846459b46aad1ca
#
_cell.length_a   1.000
_cell.length_b   1.000
_cell.length_c   1.000
_cell.angle_alpha   90.00
_cell.angle_beta   90.00
_cell.angle_gamma   90.00
#
_symmetry.space_group_name_H-M   'P 1'
#
loop_
_entity.id
_entity.type
_entity.pdbx_description
1 polymer ?
#
loop_
_entity_poly.entity_id
_entity_poly.type
_entity_poly.pdbx_seq_one_letter_code
_entity_poly.pdbx_strand_id
1 'polypeptide(L)'
;MAAEDWPQFRGPNGQGISNAKNVPVRWSATSNVAWKTEIPGQGWSSPVLSGGKIYLTTAVLDGNIPTSLRAICIDAQNGKLLWNNEVFHRAAVPSIKHDKNSFASPTPIVTADRLFTHFGHLGTATLDLAGNIVWTQTELNFPSVHGNAGSPTLLDEMLIFNCDGARNPFIVALDARSGQVKWKTPRNTPSRAMFSFSTPLAIDVDGATQIVSPASGIVAAYDPSNGKEIWRVGYGLGYSVVPRPIYSGGLVLLSSGFDNPVVYAIDPKGAKGDVTATKVAWKERKGAPCTPSIVAEGNEVYWVSDGGIATCADARSGKTHWTHRLGGNFSASPVAAEGRIYFQNEAGMGYVVKAGKTFELLSENDLGERSLASYCVSDSTLFIRTENHLWKIGSEK
;
A
#
# COMPACT_ATOMS: atom_id res chain seq x y z
N MET A 1 -9.96 17.36 19.61
CA MET A 1 -9.40 16.00 19.48
C MET A 1 -8.16 16.13 18.59
N ALA A 2 -7.08 15.38 18.84
CA ALA A 2 -5.94 15.37 17.93
C ALA A 2 -6.38 14.80 16.57
N ALA A 3 -5.80 15.33 15.47
CA ALA A 3 -6.06 14.85 14.12
C ALA A 3 -5.73 13.35 14.01
N GLU A 4 -6.52 12.60 13.21
CA GLU A 4 -6.20 11.19 12.97
C GLU A 4 -4.91 11.11 12.17
N ASP A 5 -3.88 10.49 12.75
CA ASP A 5 -2.64 10.18 12.03
C ASP A 5 -2.87 9.08 10.98
N TRP A 6 -2.15 9.19 9.85
CA TRP A 6 -2.15 8.21 8.77
C TRP A 6 -0.71 7.72 8.54
N PRO A 7 -0.15 6.91 9.46
CA PRO A 7 1.30 6.77 9.63
C PRO A 7 1.98 5.81 8.66
N GLN A 8 1.23 5.06 7.86
CA GLN A 8 1.74 4.04 6.95
C GLN A 8 0.85 3.87 5.71
N PHE A 9 1.29 3.04 4.76
CA PHE A 9 0.47 2.65 3.62
C PHE A 9 -0.88 2.09 4.08
N ARG A 10 -1.98 2.73 3.62
CA ARG A 10 -3.37 2.41 3.98
C ARG A 10 -3.72 2.66 5.45
N GLY A 11 -3.09 3.64 6.08
CA GLY A 11 -3.50 4.22 7.35
C GLY A 11 -3.14 3.44 8.61
N PRO A 12 -3.77 3.76 9.74
CA PRO A 12 -3.34 3.31 11.07
C PRO A 12 -3.22 1.79 11.20
N ASN A 13 -4.19 1.06 10.66
CA ASN A 13 -4.21 -0.41 10.68
C ASN A 13 -3.70 -1.06 9.38
N GLY A 14 -3.27 -0.24 8.39
CA GLY A 14 -2.80 -0.72 7.10
C GLY A 14 -3.88 -1.32 6.18
N GLN A 15 -5.17 -1.10 6.48
CA GLN A 15 -6.28 -1.73 5.76
C GLN A 15 -7.14 -0.76 4.95
N GLY A 16 -6.78 0.54 4.96
CA GLY A 16 -7.49 1.57 4.18
C GLY A 16 -8.78 2.06 4.83
N ILE A 17 -8.91 1.92 6.15
CA ILE A 17 -10.10 2.34 6.90
C ILE A 17 -9.73 3.55 7.75
N SER A 18 -10.54 4.61 7.69
CA SER A 18 -10.43 5.82 8.50
C SER A 18 -11.64 6.01 9.39
N ASN A 19 -11.42 6.50 10.60
CA ASN A 19 -12.47 6.95 11.52
C ASN A 19 -12.78 8.45 11.36
N ALA A 20 -12.12 9.12 10.43
CA ALA A 20 -12.29 10.54 10.13
C ALA A 20 -13.75 10.89 9.83
N LYS A 21 -14.12 12.13 10.15
CA LYS A 21 -15.48 12.66 9.94
C LYS A 21 -15.47 13.86 9.01
N ASN A 22 -16.60 14.06 8.32
CA ASN A 22 -16.78 15.14 7.35
C ASN A 22 -15.76 15.07 6.19
N VAL A 23 -15.33 13.87 5.82
CA VAL A 23 -14.41 13.64 4.71
C VAL A 23 -15.03 14.17 3.41
N PRO A 24 -14.31 14.93 2.58
CA PRO A 24 -14.84 15.55 1.37
C PRO A 24 -15.46 14.54 0.42
N VAL A 25 -16.65 14.86 -0.08
CA VAL A 25 -17.33 14.05 -1.11
C VAL A 25 -17.11 14.65 -2.49
N ARG A 26 -17.01 15.98 -2.61
CA ARG A 26 -16.89 16.71 -3.87
C ARG A 26 -15.66 17.60 -3.90
N TRP A 27 -14.89 17.48 -4.97
CA TRP A 27 -13.73 18.34 -5.28
C TRP A 27 -13.45 18.36 -6.77
N SER A 28 -12.60 19.29 -7.20
CA SER A 28 -12.00 19.33 -8.54
C SER A 28 -10.64 20.02 -8.45
N ALA A 29 -9.94 20.17 -9.56
CA ALA A 29 -8.68 20.91 -9.60
C ALA A 29 -8.80 22.38 -9.12
N THR A 30 -10.00 22.94 -9.07
CA THR A 30 -10.27 24.34 -8.69
C THR A 30 -11.30 24.51 -7.57
N SER A 31 -11.86 23.42 -7.05
CA SER A 31 -12.90 23.47 -6.02
C SER A 31 -12.56 22.57 -4.86
N ASN A 32 -12.79 23.05 -3.64
CA ASN A 32 -12.53 22.37 -2.37
C ASN A 32 -11.04 21.95 -2.20
N VAL A 33 -10.13 22.73 -2.79
CA VAL A 33 -8.68 22.59 -2.65
C VAL A 33 -8.20 23.62 -1.63
N ALA A 34 -7.70 23.16 -0.47
CA ALA A 34 -7.10 24.04 0.52
C ALA A 34 -5.71 24.52 0.08
N TRP A 35 -4.91 23.61 -0.45
CA TRP A 35 -3.63 23.91 -1.06
C TRP A 35 -3.17 22.83 -2.06
N LYS A 36 -2.25 23.20 -2.94
CA LYS A 36 -1.57 22.36 -3.91
C LYS A 36 -0.09 22.67 -3.87
N THR A 37 0.76 21.67 -3.67
CA THR A 37 2.22 21.83 -3.57
C THR A 37 2.93 20.96 -4.60
N GLU A 38 3.84 21.54 -5.36
CA GLU A 38 4.69 20.80 -6.29
C GLU A 38 5.65 19.88 -5.53
N ILE A 39 5.77 18.62 -5.99
CA ILE A 39 6.65 17.60 -5.40
C ILE A 39 7.84 17.37 -6.31
N PRO A 40 9.06 17.72 -5.88
CA PRO A 40 10.25 17.53 -6.69
C PRO A 40 10.54 16.04 -6.96
N GLY A 41 10.92 15.70 -8.19
CA GLY A 41 11.27 14.35 -8.62
C GLY A 41 10.07 13.48 -8.93
N GLN A 42 10.26 12.15 -8.99
CA GLN A 42 9.24 11.16 -9.37
C GLN A 42 9.01 10.15 -8.24
N GLY A 43 7.75 9.79 -8.00
CA GLY A 43 7.43 8.79 -7.00
C GLY A 43 5.94 8.52 -6.87
N TRP A 44 5.58 7.32 -6.44
CA TRP A 44 4.20 6.91 -6.20
C TRP A 44 3.93 6.50 -4.74
N SER A 45 4.86 6.81 -3.81
CA SER A 45 4.56 6.60 -2.40
C SER A 45 3.29 7.36 -2.01
N SER A 46 2.39 6.70 -1.29
CA SER A 46 1.21 7.37 -0.74
C SER A 46 1.65 8.37 0.34
N PRO A 47 0.92 9.46 0.56
CA PRO A 47 1.19 10.37 1.66
C PRO A 47 0.99 9.65 2.99
N VAL A 48 1.91 9.87 3.94
CA VAL A 48 1.72 9.51 5.35
C VAL A 48 1.75 10.76 6.20
N LEU A 49 0.94 10.76 7.25
CA LEU A 49 0.74 11.94 8.11
C LEU A 49 0.91 11.56 9.56
N SER A 50 1.69 12.34 10.28
CA SER A 50 1.77 12.31 11.74
C SER A 50 2.17 13.67 12.30
N GLY A 51 1.55 14.07 13.41
CA GLY A 51 1.86 15.31 14.12
C GLY A 51 1.75 16.56 13.24
N GLY A 52 0.80 16.60 12.30
CA GLY A 52 0.60 17.75 11.39
C GLY A 52 1.63 17.86 10.25
N LYS A 53 2.42 16.83 10.02
CA LYS A 53 3.42 16.78 8.94
C LYS A 53 3.15 15.60 8.01
N ILE A 54 3.33 15.83 6.71
CA ILE A 54 3.19 14.81 5.67
C ILE A 54 4.57 14.42 5.20
N TYR A 55 4.77 13.11 5.04
CA TYR A 55 6.02 12.55 4.55
C TYR A 55 5.78 11.75 3.27
N LEU A 56 6.72 11.88 2.33
CA LEU A 56 6.75 11.22 1.03
C LEU A 56 8.16 10.77 0.70
N THR A 57 8.28 9.80 -0.21
CA THR A 57 9.56 9.49 -0.88
C THR A 57 9.51 9.94 -2.34
N THR A 58 10.66 10.32 -2.89
CA THR A 58 10.80 10.72 -4.29
C THR A 58 12.17 10.30 -4.83
N ALA A 59 12.30 10.23 -6.14
CA ALA A 59 13.56 9.97 -6.84
C ALA A 59 13.85 11.07 -7.84
N VAL A 60 15.05 11.61 -7.82
CA VAL A 60 15.58 12.49 -8.88
C VAL A 60 16.24 11.62 -9.92
N LEU A 61 15.93 11.85 -11.18
CA LEU A 61 16.42 11.08 -12.31
C LEU A 61 17.29 11.93 -13.21
N ASP A 62 18.31 11.32 -13.80
CA ASP A 62 18.98 11.78 -15.00
C ASP A 62 18.54 10.87 -16.16
N GLY A 63 17.69 11.40 -17.05
CA GLY A 63 16.93 10.58 -17.98
C GLY A 63 16.05 9.54 -17.26
N ASN A 64 16.36 8.25 -17.40
CA ASN A 64 15.68 7.14 -16.72
C ASN A 64 16.50 6.54 -15.57
N ILE A 65 17.60 7.16 -15.17
CA ILE A 65 18.53 6.65 -14.16
C ILE A 65 18.28 7.36 -12.82
N PRO A 66 17.99 6.66 -11.72
CA PRO A 66 17.85 7.31 -10.43
C PRO A 66 19.22 7.74 -9.91
N THR A 67 19.41 9.04 -9.74
CA THR A 67 20.65 9.62 -9.19
C THR A 67 20.54 9.97 -7.73
N SER A 68 19.33 10.27 -7.22
CA SER A 68 19.08 10.61 -5.83
C SER A 68 17.75 10.05 -5.37
N LEU A 69 17.75 9.28 -4.27
CA LEU A 69 16.55 8.81 -3.59
C LEU A 69 16.35 9.68 -2.35
N ARG A 70 15.17 10.25 -2.21
CA ARG A 70 14.92 11.35 -1.27
C ARG A 70 13.69 11.10 -0.40
N ALA A 71 13.70 11.68 0.80
CA ALA A 71 12.53 11.83 1.65
C ALA A 71 12.14 13.31 1.72
N ILE A 72 10.84 13.55 1.78
CA ILE A 72 10.24 14.89 1.80
C ILE A 72 9.35 15.02 3.01
N CYS A 73 9.37 16.19 3.66
CA CYS A 73 8.44 16.59 4.71
C CYS A 73 7.72 17.88 4.33
N ILE A 74 6.41 17.87 4.47
CA ILE A 74 5.52 18.99 4.13
C ILE A 74 4.64 19.31 5.34
N ASP A 75 4.43 20.58 5.61
CA ASP A 75 3.48 21.05 6.61
C ASP A 75 2.04 20.76 6.13
N ALA A 76 1.30 19.96 6.88
CA ALA A 76 -0.05 19.54 6.50
C ALA A 76 -1.08 20.67 6.53
N GLN A 77 -0.82 21.75 7.28
CA GLN A 77 -1.73 22.89 7.38
C GLN A 77 -1.66 23.74 6.10
N ASN A 78 -0.47 24.14 5.68
CA ASN A 78 -0.28 25.15 4.65
C ASN A 78 0.43 24.64 3.37
N GLY A 79 0.82 23.36 3.30
CA GLY A 79 1.48 22.76 2.16
C GLY A 79 2.95 23.17 1.96
N LYS A 80 3.56 23.89 2.92
CA LYS A 80 4.95 24.31 2.81
C LYS A 80 5.90 23.12 2.87
N LEU A 81 6.81 23.04 1.90
CA LEU A 81 7.95 22.11 1.93
C LEU A 81 8.88 22.50 3.09
N LEU A 82 8.96 21.64 4.12
CA LEU A 82 9.79 21.85 5.29
C LEU A 82 11.22 21.40 5.05
N TRP A 83 11.39 20.22 4.45
CA TRP A 83 12.68 19.71 4.00
C TRP A 83 12.52 18.66 2.88
N ASN A 84 13.58 18.49 2.08
CA ASN A 84 13.72 17.53 0.99
C ASN A 84 15.16 17.00 1.02
N ASN A 85 15.38 15.89 1.72
CA ASN A 85 16.71 15.39 2.02
C ASN A 85 17.06 14.16 1.18
N GLU A 86 18.28 14.11 0.68
CA GLU A 86 18.82 12.91 0.03
C GLU A 86 19.05 11.82 1.08
N VAL A 87 18.47 10.64 0.81
CA VAL A 87 18.64 9.43 1.62
C VAL A 87 19.74 8.55 1.05
N PHE A 88 19.73 8.38 -0.28
CA PHE A 88 20.76 7.64 -0.99
C PHE A 88 21.19 8.39 -2.24
N HIS A 89 22.47 8.72 -2.32
CA HIS A 89 23.11 9.09 -3.56
C HIS A 89 23.39 7.85 -4.40
N ARG A 90 23.17 7.94 -5.72
CA ARG A 90 23.38 6.79 -6.60
C ARG A 90 24.34 7.14 -7.72
N ALA A 91 25.32 6.27 -7.96
CA ALA A 91 26.03 6.29 -9.24
C ALA A 91 25.02 6.01 -10.37
N ALA A 92 25.24 6.59 -11.53
CA ALA A 92 24.37 6.45 -12.69
C ALA A 92 24.42 5.01 -13.26
N VAL A 93 23.71 4.09 -12.59
CA VAL A 93 23.56 2.69 -13.03
C VAL A 93 22.13 2.51 -13.54
N PRO A 94 21.94 2.09 -14.80
CA PRO A 94 20.61 1.84 -15.34
C PRO A 94 19.84 0.87 -14.46
N SER A 95 18.62 1.24 -14.10
CA SER A 95 17.70 0.41 -13.34
C SER A 95 16.38 0.29 -14.09
N ILE A 96 15.85 -0.92 -14.17
CA ILE A 96 14.60 -1.19 -14.90
C ILE A 96 13.41 -0.98 -13.97
N LYS A 97 12.39 -0.26 -14.43
CA LYS A 97 11.10 -0.16 -13.80
C LYS A 97 9.98 -0.29 -14.83
N HIS A 98 8.80 -0.72 -14.39
CA HIS A 98 7.59 -0.69 -15.20
C HIS A 98 7.01 0.74 -15.24
N ASP A 99 6.26 1.10 -16.29
CA ASP A 99 5.69 2.46 -16.46
C ASP A 99 4.69 2.83 -15.35
N LYS A 100 4.04 1.83 -14.74
CA LYS A 100 3.18 2.01 -13.56
C LYS A 100 3.96 2.01 -12.24
N ASN A 101 5.29 2.07 -12.27
CA ASN A 101 6.15 2.04 -11.09
C ASN A 101 7.15 3.20 -11.10
N SER A 102 7.75 3.46 -9.95
CA SER A 102 8.80 4.45 -9.78
C SER A 102 9.92 3.88 -8.88
N PHE A 103 11.03 4.60 -8.77
CA PHE A 103 12.09 4.24 -7.82
C PHE A 103 11.77 4.64 -6.38
N ALA A 104 10.63 5.31 -6.17
CA ALA A 104 10.10 5.75 -4.87
C ALA A 104 8.60 5.44 -4.75
N SER A 105 8.19 4.21 -5.09
CA SER A 105 6.80 3.74 -4.94
C SER A 105 6.49 3.23 -3.53
N PRO A 106 7.41 2.56 -2.80
CA PRO A 106 7.10 2.15 -1.43
C PRO A 106 6.74 3.34 -0.55
N THR A 107 5.65 3.22 0.17
CA THR A 107 5.17 4.24 1.10
C THR A 107 5.99 4.16 2.40
N PRO A 108 6.49 5.30 2.91
CA PRO A 108 7.22 5.33 4.18
C PRO A 108 6.30 5.04 5.37
N ILE A 109 6.91 4.81 6.53
CA ILE A 109 6.21 4.72 7.82
C ILE A 109 6.75 5.84 8.71
N VAL A 110 5.85 6.56 9.38
CA VAL A 110 6.21 7.58 10.38
C VAL A 110 5.72 7.16 11.75
N THR A 111 6.59 7.34 12.76
CA THR A 111 6.26 7.19 14.17
C THR A 111 6.43 8.53 14.90
N ALA A 112 6.26 8.56 16.21
CA ALA A 112 6.44 9.76 17.00
C ALA A 112 7.86 10.38 16.90
N ASP A 113 8.88 9.59 16.53
CA ASP A 113 10.28 9.99 16.53
C ASP A 113 11.10 9.58 15.30
N ARG A 114 10.53 8.76 14.39
CA ARG A 114 11.24 8.17 13.25
C ARG A 114 10.41 8.19 11.97
N LEU A 115 11.13 8.30 10.86
CA LEU A 115 10.65 8.07 9.51
C LEU A 115 11.40 6.91 8.86
N PHE A 116 10.70 5.82 8.53
CA PHE A 116 11.26 4.66 7.86
C PHE A 116 11.00 4.77 6.36
N THR A 117 12.05 4.78 5.56
CA THR A 117 11.99 4.86 4.09
C THR A 117 12.53 3.58 3.47
N HIS A 118 11.85 3.09 2.44
CA HIS A 118 12.23 1.88 1.71
C HIS A 118 12.22 2.15 0.22
N PHE A 119 13.32 1.83 -0.45
CA PHE A 119 13.48 1.96 -1.90
C PHE A 119 13.75 0.59 -2.55
N GLY A 120 13.23 -0.48 -1.94
CA GLY A 120 13.43 -1.85 -2.36
C GLY A 120 14.89 -2.28 -2.32
N HIS A 121 15.38 -2.90 -3.39
CA HIS A 121 16.78 -3.33 -3.50
C HIS A 121 17.78 -2.16 -3.51
N LEU A 122 17.30 -0.92 -3.65
CA LEU A 122 18.16 0.27 -3.64
C LEU A 122 18.53 0.71 -2.23
N GLY A 123 17.81 0.25 -1.22
CA GLY A 123 18.12 0.50 0.19
C GLY A 123 16.91 0.80 1.05
N THR A 124 17.13 0.67 2.34
CA THR A 124 16.19 1.03 3.42
C THR A 124 16.91 1.95 4.40
N ALA A 125 16.25 2.98 4.87
CA ALA A 125 16.83 3.91 5.83
C ALA A 125 15.81 4.36 6.87
N THR A 126 16.29 4.72 8.03
CA THR A 126 15.54 5.44 9.05
C THR A 126 16.12 6.82 9.24
N LEU A 127 15.23 7.80 9.29
CA LEU A 127 15.56 9.20 9.56
C LEU A 127 14.88 9.62 10.88
N ASP A 128 15.43 10.63 11.54
CA ASP A 128 14.66 11.38 12.53
C ASP A 128 13.63 12.29 11.83
N LEU A 129 12.75 12.93 12.59
CA LEU A 129 11.71 13.79 12.00
C LEU A 129 12.23 15.15 11.49
N ALA A 130 13.50 15.48 11.78
CA ALA A 130 14.22 16.61 11.17
C ALA A 130 14.85 16.25 9.81
N GLY A 131 14.81 14.96 9.44
CA GLY A 131 15.31 14.46 8.16
C GLY A 131 16.77 14.01 8.18
N ASN A 132 17.39 13.86 9.37
CA ASN A 132 18.74 13.32 9.49
C ASN A 132 18.71 11.79 9.46
N ILE A 133 19.64 11.17 8.74
CA ILE A 133 19.75 9.72 8.65
C ILE A 133 20.24 9.16 9.99
N VAL A 134 19.51 8.18 10.53
CA VAL A 134 19.87 7.46 11.77
C VAL A 134 20.62 6.18 11.43
N TRP A 135 20.09 5.40 10.47
CA TRP A 135 20.78 4.22 9.95
C TRP A 135 20.35 3.94 8.49
N THR A 136 21.18 3.18 7.79
CA THR A 136 20.89 2.68 6.44
C THR A 136 21.16 1.18 6.35
N GLN A 137 20.39 0.48 5.50
CA GLN A 137 20.57 -0.92 5.15
C GLN A 137 20.57 -1.07 3.62
N THR A 138 21.69 -1.48 3.04
CA THR A 138 21.91 -1.64 1.59
C THR A 138 22.40 -3.02 1.18
N GLU A 139 22.57 -3.94 2.14
CA GLU A 139 23.18 -5.26 1.91
C GLU A 139 22.15 -6.34 1.51
N LEU A 140 20.86 -6.01 1.50
CA LEU A 140 19.80 -6.95 1.11
C LEU A 140 19.76 -7.09 -0.41
N ASN A 141 20.33 -8.17 -0.92
CA ASN A 141 20.37 -8.42 -2.36
C ASN A 141 19.12 -9.19 -2.83
N PHE A 142 18.26 -8.51 -3.59
CA PHE A 142 17.09 -9.09 -4.28
C PHE A 142 16.85 -8.33 -5.60
N PRO A 143 17.40 -8.83 -6.71
CA PRO A 143 17.36 -8.10 -7.97
C PRO A 143 15.92 -7.83 -8.43
N SER A 144 15.61 -6.55 -8.60
CA SER A 144 14.28 -6.08 -9.05
C SER A 144 14.01 -6.46 -10.50
N VAL A 145 12.74 -6.72 -10.83
CA VAL A 145 12.27 -7.00 -12.20
C VAL A 145 11.57 -5.78 -12.80
N HIS A 146 10.66 -5.16 -12.06
CA HIS A 146 9.82 -4.06 -12.54
C HIS A 146 9.90 -2.81 -11.66
N GLY A 147 10.97 -2.64 -10.90
CA GLY A 147 11.10 -1.62 -9.86
C GLY A 147 10.67 -2.14 -8.49
N ASN A 148 10.46 -1.24 -7.55
CA ASN A 148 10.14 -1.58 -6.15
C ASN A 148 8.80 -0.94 -5.79
N ALA A 149 7.88 -1.69 -5.20
CA ALA A 149 6.56 -1.17 -4.84
C ALA A 149 6.07 -1.62 -3.46
N GLY A 150 6.46 -2.80 -2.98
CA GLY A 150 6.08 -3.28 -1.66
C GLY A 150 6.56 -2.32 -0.56
N SER A 151 5.63 -1.85 0.26
CA SER A 151 5.95 -1.00 1.41
C SER A 151 6.35 -1.85 2.62
N PRO A 152 7.10 -1.31 3.57
CA PRO A 152 7.35 -1.99 4.83
C PRO A 152 6.10 -1.97 5.73
N THR A 153 6.11 -2.83 6.74
CA THR A 153 5.18 -2.86 7.87
C THR A 153 6.00 -2.78 9.14
N LEU A 154 5.60 -1.91 10.06
CA LEU A 154 6.20 -1.83 11.38
C LEU A 154 5.33 -2.61 12.38
N LEU A 155 5.94 -3.55 13.10
CA LEU A 155 5.32 -4.27 14.20
C LEU A 155 6.28 -4.21 15.40
N ASP A 156 5.85 -3.55 16.46
CA ASP A 156 6.70 -3.25 17.61
C ASP A 156 8.01 -2.57 17.15
N GLU A 157 9.15 -3.19 17.43
CA GLU A 157 10.48 -2.72 17.02
C GLU A 157 11.03 -3.47 15.79
N MET A 158 10.16 -4.00 14.94
CA MET A 158 10.56 -4.72 13.73
C MET A 158 9.98 -4.07 12.48
N LEU A 159 10.88 -3.74 11.55
CA LEU A 159 10.53 -3.29 10.21
C LEU A 159 10.53 -4.50 9.27
N ILE A 160 9.35 -4.90 8.80
CA ILE A 160 9.14 -6.15 8.06
C ILE A 160 8.75 -5.83 6.62
N PHE A 161 9.40 -6.44 5.64
CA PHE A 161 9.08 -6.27 4.23
C PHE A 161 9.51 -7.46 3.36
N ASN A 162 8.97 -7.49 2.16
CA ASN A 162 9.25 -8.50 1.15
C ASN A 162 10.45 -8.11 0.30
N CYS A 163 11.31 -9.06 0.05
CA CYS A 163 12.44 -8.96 -0.87
C CYS A 163 12.22 -9.94 -2.03
N ASP A 164 11.10 -9.75 -2.75
CA ASP A 164 10.66 -10.63 -3.82
C ASP A 164 11.19 -10.11 -5.16
N GLY A 165 12.40 -10.51 -5.51
CA GLY A 165 13.05 -10.18 -6.77
C GLY A 165 12.98 -11.31 -7.81
N ALA A 166 13.82 -11.22 -8.84
CA ALA A 166 13.88 -12.19 -9.94
C ALA A 166 14.21 -13.61 -9.48
N ARG A 167 14.86 -13.77 -8.33
CA ARG A 167 15.32 -15.06 -7.79
C ARG A 167 15.51 -14.97 -6.28
N ASN A 168 15.43 -16.14 -5.62
CA ASN A 168 15.64 -16.30 -4.19
C ASN A 168 14.80 -15.32 -3.34
N PRO A 169 13.47 -15.26 -3.55
CA PRO A 169 12.61 -14.35 -2.81
C PRO A 169 12.61 -14.70 -1.32
N PHE A 170 12.55 -13.67 -0.47
CA PHE A 170 12.50 -13.84 0.98
C PHE A 170 11.69 -12.71 1.62
N ILE A 171 11.21 -12.97 2.82
CA ILE A 171 10.71 -11.95 3.74
C ILE A 171 11.76 -11.69 4.82
N VAL A 172 11.88 -10.45 5.28
CA VAL A 172 12.88 -10.04 6.27
C VAL A 172 12.27 -9.16 7.33
N ALA A 173 12.77 -9.27 8.56
CA ALA A 173 12.57 -8.29 9.61
C ALA A 173 13.91 -7.67 10.00
N LEU A 174 13.94 -6.35 10.03
CA LEU A 174 15.04 -5.56 10.56
C LEU A 174 14.66 -5.08 11.96
N ASP A 175 15.66 -4.95 12.83
CA ASP A 175 15.52 -4.16 14.04
C ASP A 175 15.30 -2.69 13.66
N ALA A 176 14.19 -2.11 14.09
CA ALA A 176 13.79 -0.76 13.70
C ALA A 176 14.72 0.33 14.25
N ARG A 177 15.50 0.05 15.31
CA ARG A 177 16.43 1.00 15.92
C ARG A 177 17.79 1.01 15.23
N SER A 178 18.24 -0.17 14.76
CA SER A 178 19.61 -0.33 14.24
C SER A 178 19.69 -0.68 12.76
N GLY A 179 18.61 -1.12 12.12
CA GLY A 179 18.60 -1.63 10.75
C GLY A 179 19.22 -3.02 10.58
N GLN A 180 19.62 -3.68 11.68
CA GLN A 180 20.19 -5.02 11.61
C GLN A 180 19.14 -6.08 11.34
N VAL A 181 19.48 -7.12 10.58
CA VAL A 181 18.60 -8.24 10.30
C VAL A 181 18.33 -9.05 11.57
N LYS A 182 17.06 -9.11 12.00
CA LYS A 182 16.60 -9.97 13.10
C LYS A 182 16.36 -11.40 12.61
N TRP A 183 15.63 -11.52 11.49
CA TRP A 183 15.41 -12.79 10.81
C TRP A 183 15.18 -12.57 9.32
N LYS A 184 15.42 -13.62 8.56
CA LYS A 184 15.24 -13.67 7.11
C LYS A 184 14.75 -15.06 6.72
N THR A 185 13.61 -15.14 6.01
CA THR A 185 12.97 -16.42 5.67
C THR A 185 12.77 -16.55 4.17
N PRO A 186 13.35 -17.58 3.51
CA PRO A 186 13.10 -17.88 2.10
C PRO A 186 11.61 -18.18 1.85
N ARG A 187 11.10 -17.74 0.71
CA ARG A 187 9.67 -17.88 0.43
C ARG A 187 9.28 -19.20 -0.24
N ASN A 188 10.16 -20.01 -0.70
CA ASN A 188 9.89 -21.33 -1.28
C ASN A 188 8.67 -21.38 -2.21
N THR A 189 8.56 -20.41 -3.13
CA THR A 189 7.46 -20.34 -4.09
C THR A 189 7.64 -21.33 -5.24
N PRO A 190 6.55 -21.99 -5.71
CA PRO A 190 6.60 -22.83 -6.90
C PRO A 190 6.60 -22.03 -8.22
N SER A 191 6.38 -20.72 -8.14
CA SER A 191 6.29 -19.85 -9.33
C SER A 191 7.64 -19.67 -10.01
N ARG A 192 7.65 -19.72 -11.35
CA ARG A 192 8.83 -19.37 -12.15
C ARG A 192 9.08 -17.85 -12.17
N ALA A 193 8.03 -17.05 -12.11
CA ALA A 193 8.09 -15.60 -11.96
C ALA A 193 8.05 -15.27 -10.46
N MET A 194 9.22 -15.20 -9.81
CA MET A 194 9.33 -15.14 -8.34
C MET A 194 9.08 -13.75 -7.74
N PHE A 195 8.97 -12.71 -8.56
CA PHE A 195 8.83 -11.33 -8.11
C PHE A 195 7.39 -10.99 -7.68
N SER A 196 7.28 -10.21 -6.63
CA SER A 196 6.04 -9.71 -6.05
C SER A 196 6.28 -8.34 -5.41
N PHE A 197 5.20 -7.57 -5.21
CA PHE A 197 5.25 -6.17 -4.78
C PHE A 197 4.29 -5.88 -3.63
N SER A 198 3.72 -6.90 -3.01
CA SER A 198 2.75 -6.74 -1.94
C SER A 198 3.40 -6.25 -0.65
N THR A 199 2.62 -5.54 0.15
CA THR A 199 2.99 -5.10 1.50
C THR A 199 2.47 -6.11 2.51
N PRO A 200 3.30 -6.59 3.47
CA PRO A 200 2.85 -7.47 4.53
C PRO A 200 1.79 -6.82 5.43
N LEU A 201 0.95 -7.65 6.07
CA LEU A 201 -0.05 -7.22 7.05
C LEU A 201 0.13 -8.01 8.35
N ALA A 202 0.22 -7.31 9.47
CA ALA A 202 0.10 -7.94 10.79
C ALA A 202 -1.38 -8.13 11.13
N ILE A 203 -1.76 -9.34 11.54
CA ILE A 203 -3.11 -9.68 11.99
C ILE A 203 -3.05 -10.36 13.36
N ASP A 204 -4.11 -10.23 14.14
CA ASP A 204 -4.30 -11.02 15.35
C ASP A 204 -5.27 -12.17 15.06
N VAL A 205 -4.87 -13.38 15.41
CA VAL A 205 -5.68 -14.59 15.28
C VAL A 205 -5.74 -15.27 16.63
N ASP A 206 -6.85 -15.15 17.33
CA ASP A 206 -7.06 -15.71 18.68
C ASP A 206 -5.96 -15.30 19.68
N GLY A 207 -5.51 -14.05 19.65
CA GLY A 207 -4.47 -13.49 20.54
C GLY A 207 -3.03 -13.77 20.09
N ALA A 208 -2.82 -14.40 18.92
CA ALA A 208 -1.51 -14.63 18.34
C ALA A 208 -1.30 -13.76 17.10
N THR A 209 -0.29 -12.89 17.14
CA THR A 209 0.05 -12.06 15.99
C THR A 209 0.72 -12.89 14.88
N GLN A 210 0.29 -12.69 13.64
CA GLN A 210 0.85 -13.31 12.45
C GLN A 210 1.14 -12.25 11.39
N ILE A 211 2.21 -12.42 10.62
CA ILE A 211 2.53 -11.57 9.46
C ILE A 211 2.07 -12.27 8.19
N VAL A 212 0.97 -11.81 7.62
CA VAL A 212 0.46 -12.32 6.34
C VAL A 212 1.14 -11.60 5.20
N SER A 213 1.73 -12.35 4.30
CA SER A 213 2.53 -11.80 3.20
C SER A 213 2.28 -12.55 1.89
N PRO A 214 1.56 -11.93 0.93
CA PRO A 214 1.43 -12.46 -0.42
C PRO A 214 2.76 -12.45 -1.19
N ALA A 215 2.97 -13.46 -1.99
CA ALA A 215 4.09 -13.62 -2.92
C ALA A 215 3.60 -14.21 -4.25
N SER A 216 4.50 -14.38 -5.20
CA SER A 216 4.20 -15.11 -6.43
C SER A 216 3.83 -16.56 -6.11
N GLY A 217 2.66 -17.00 -6.57
CA GLY A 217 2.14 -18.34 -6.42
C GLY A 217 1.65 -18.75 -5.03
N ILE A 218 1.93 -17.97 -3.99
CA ILE A 218 1.54 -18.27 -2.60
C ILE A 218 1.18 -17.01 -1.81
N VAL A 219 0.36 -17.17 -0.78
CA VAL A 219 0.36 -16.31 0.41
C VAL A 219 0.78 -17.16 1.61
N ALA A 220 1.60 -16.61 2.48
CA ALA A 220 2.02 -17.28 3.70
C ALA A 220 1.91 -16.36 4.91
N ALA A 221 1.70 -16.95 6.08
CA ALA A 221 1.78 -16.28 7.36
C ALA A 221 3.04 -16.70 8.11
N TYR A 222 3.64 -15.75 8.82
CA TYR A 222 4.90 -15.92 9.53
C TYR A 222 4.75 -15.52 10.99
N ASP A 223 5.44 -16.23 11.87
CA ASP A 223 5.64 -15.85 13.25
C ASP A 223 6.55 -14.61 13.31
N PRO A 224 6.08 -13.47 13.83
CA PRO A 224 6.87 -12.25 13.84
C PRO A 224 8.14 -12.36 14.69
N SER A 225 8.16 -13.21 15.71
CA SER A 225 9.29 -13.32 16.65
C SER A 225 10.55 -13.94 16.02
N ASN A 226 10.38 -14.81 15.02
CA ASN A 226 11.48 -15.61 14.47
C ASN A 226 11.40 -15.81 12.94
N GLY A 227 10.36 -15.31 12.28
CA GLY A 227 10.14 -15.43 10.83
C GLY A 227 9.73 -16.82 10.35
N LYS A 228 9.43 -17.77 11.26
CA LYS A 228 9.03 -19.13 10.87
C LYS A 228 7.65 -19.08 10.19
N GLU A 229 7.53 -19.75 9.04
CA GLU A 229 6.24 -19.89 8.38
C GLU A 229 5.28 -20.73 9.22
N ILE A 230 4.07 -20.19 9.45
CA ILE A 230 3.01 -20.83 10.21
C ILE A 230 2.12 -21.64 9.27
N TRP A 231 1.62 -20.99 8.20
CA TRP A 231 0.79 -21.61 7.18
C TRP A 231 0.99 -20.94 5.82
N ARG A 232 0.56 -21.65 4.79
CA ARG A 232 0.49 -21.11 3.41
C ARG A 232 -0.76 -21.58 2.67
N VAL A 233 -1.14 -20.79 1.68
CA VAL A 233 -2.09 -21.14 0.63
C VAL A 233 -1.43 -20.91 -0.73
N GLY A 234 -1.40 -21.94 -1.57
CA GLY A 234 -1.01 -21.85 -2.96
C GLY A 234 -2.16 -21.38 -3.83
N TYR A 235 -1.92 -20.44 -4.73
CA TYR A 235 -2.91 -20.05 -5.72
C TYR A 235 -2.50 -20.38 -7.16
N GLY A 236 -1.46 -21.17 -7.33
CA GLY A 236 -1.02 -21.73 -8.61
C GLY A 236 -0.44 -20.65 -9.53
N LEU A 237 -1.23 -20.22 -10.51
CA LEU A 237 -0.89 -19.10 -11.38
C LEU A 237 -1.22 -17.80 -10.63
N GLY A 238 -0.34 -16.87 -10.67
CA GLY A 238 -0.46 -15.57 -10.00
C GLY A 238 0.92 -15.14 -9.55
N TYR A 239 1.39 -14.06 -10.14
CA TYR A 239 2.69 -13.47 -9.84
C TYR A 239 2.56 -11.95 -9.89
N SER A 240 3.64 -11.23 -9.63
CA SER A 240 3.59 -9.77 -9.60
C SER A 240 2.48 -9.25 -8.68
N VAL A 241 2.31 -9.91 -7.52
CA VAL A 241 1.23 -9.58 -6.59
C VAL A 241 1.49 -8.21 -5.97
N VAL A 242 0.60 -7.26 -6.20
CA VAL A 242 0.68 -5.89 -5.69
C VAL A 242 -0.26 -5.65 -4.50
N PRO A 243 -1.51 -6.14 -4.52
CA PRO A 243 -2.49 -5.84 -3.48
C PRO A 243 -2.00 -6.23 -2.09
N ARG A 244 -2.10 -5.30 -1.13
CA ARG A 244 -1.94 -5.61 0.29
C ARG A 244 -3.13 -6.41 0.76
N PRO A 245 -2.97 -7.49 1.54
CA PRO A 245 -4.09 -8.21 2.14
C PRO A 245 -4.82 -7.33 3.16
N ILE A 246 -6.07 -7.69 3.45
CA ILE A 246 -6.83 -7.17 4.59
C ILE A 246 -7.30 -8.33 5.48
N TYR A 247 -7.65 -8.02 6.72
CA TYR A 247 -8.24 -8.97 7.66
C TYR A 247 -9.59 -8.44 8.11
N SER A 248 -10.67 -9.10 7.71
CA SER A 248 -12.03 -8.68 7.99
C SER A 248 -12.94 -9.89 8.20
N GLY A 249 -13.84 -9.80 9.19
CA GLY A 249 -14.78 -10.89 9.52
C GLY A 249 -14.12 -12.22 9.89
N GLY A 250 -12.86 -12.20 10.37
CA GLY A 250 -12.08 -13.41 10.70
C GLY A 250 -11.40 -14.04 9.48
N LEU A 251 -11.45 -13.41 8.30
CA LEU A 251 -10.85 -13.91 7.08
C LEU A 251 -9.76 -12.98 6.57
N VAL A 252 -8.69 -13.55 6.05
CA VAL A 252 -7.69 -12.85 5.25
C VAL A 252 -8.18 -12.78 3.82
N LEU A 253 -8.32 -11.57 3.29
CA LEU A 253 -8.74 -11.32 1.92
C LEU A 253 -7.58 -10.70 1.12
N LEU A 254 -7.34 -11.23 -0.06
CA LEU A 254 -6.27 -10.77 -0.96
C LEU A 254 -6.60 -11.09 -2.41
N SER A 255 -5.85 -10.49 -3.35
CA SER A 255 -5.87 -10.91 -4.75
C SER A 255 -4.53 -11.54 -5.13
N SER A 256 -4.57 -12.55 -6.00
CA SER A 256 -3.37 -13.32 -6.43
C SER A 256 -2.49 -12.58 -7.46
N GLY A 257 -2.83 -11.34 -7.84
CA GLY A 257 -2.03 -10.51 -8.74
C GLY A 257 -2.20 -10.82 -10.22
N PHE A 258 -1.17 -10.52 -11.00
CA PHE A 258 -1.20 -10.56 -12.47
C PHE A 258 -1.38 -11.97 -13.05
N ASP A 259 -1.81 -11.99 -14.32
CA ASP A 259 -2.05 -13.10 -15.24
C ASP A 259 -3.40 -13.82 -15.10
N ASN A 260 -3.93 -14.01 -13.94
CA ASN A 260 -5.28 -14.52 -13.70
C ASN A 260 -5.69 -14.13 -12.28
N PRO A 261 -6.02 -12.87 -12.03
CA PRO A 261 -6.32 -12.42 -10.68
C PRO A 261 -7.54 -13.16 -10.11
N VAL A 262 -7.41 -13.53 -8.86
CA VAL A 262 -8.45 -14.18 -8.07
C VAL A 262 -8.45 -13.56 -6.69
N VAL A 263 -9.59 -13.08 -6.23
CA VAL A 263 -9.79 -12.73 -4.83
C VAL A 263 -9.95 -14.01 -4.03
N TYR A 264 -9.17 -14.14 -2.97
CA TYR A 264 -9.24 -15.24 -2.01
C TYR A 264 -9.69 -14.73 -0.66
N ALA A 265 -10.52 -15.51 0.00
CA ALA A 265 -10.78 -15.40 1.44
C ALA A 265 -10.27 -16.65 2.15
N ILE A 266 -9.41 -16.48 3.13
CA ILE A 266 -8.72 -17.56 3.82
C ILE A 266 -9.02 -17.46 5.31
N ASP A 267 -9.43 -18.56 5.93
CA ASP A 267 -9.59 -18.68 7.39
C ASP A 267 -8.24 -19.00 8.04
N PRO A 268 -7.60 -18.03 8.72
CA PRO A 268 -6.31 -18.27 9.37
C PRO A 268 -6.42 -19.05 10.69
N LYS A 269 -7.64 -19.22 11.23
CA LYS A 269 -7.85 -19.84 12.53
C LYS A 269 -7.43 -21.30 12.53
N GLY A 270 -6.48 -21.65 13.40
CA GLY A 270 -5.94 -23.00 13.51
C GLY A 270 -5.18 -23.49 12.27
N ALA A 271 -4.87 -22.59 11.30
CA ALA A 271 -4.12 -22.94 10.10
C ALA A 271 -2.65 -23.27 10.45
N LYS A 272 -2.13 -24.38 9.89
CA LYS A 272 -0.73 -24.81 10.03
C LYS A 272 -0.27 -25.55 8.78
N GLY A 273 0.93 -25.24 8.28
CA GLY A 273 1.49 -25.86 7.08
C GLY A 273 0.74 -25.45 5.81
N ASP A 274 0.71 -26.30 4.80
CA ASP A 274 -0.05 -26.05 3.57
C ASP A 274 -1.54 -26.31 3.80
N VAL A 275 -2.32 -25.25 3.77
CA VAL A 275 -3.78 -25.28 4.01
C VAL A 275 -4.60 -24.93 2.77
N THR A 276 -4.00 -25.03 1.58
CA THR A 276 -4.60 -24.69 0.29
C THR A 276 -5.94 -25.38 0.07
N ALA A 277 -6.06 -26.65 0.44
CA ALA A 277 -7.28 -27.44 0.27
C ALA A 277 -8.34 -27.25 1.37
N THR A 278 -7.97 -26.68 2.53
CA THR A 278 -8.81 -26.75 3.72
C THR A 278 -9.22 -25.40 4.30
N LYS A 279 -8.49 -24.32 4.01
CA LYS A 279 -8.69 -23.01 4.64
C LYS A 279 -9.12 -21.90 3.68
N VAL A 280 -9.31 -22.18 2.41
CA VAL A 280 -9.89 -21.23 1.47
C VAL A 280 -11.41 -21.27 1.60
N ALA A 281 -11.99 -20.23 2.20
CA ALA A 281 -13.43 -20.12 2.44
C ALA A 281 -14.20 -19.85 1.14
N TRP A 282 -13.72 -18.93 0.32
CA TRP A 282 -14.29 -18.63 -0.99
C TRP A 282 -13.25 -18.00 -1.94
N LYS A 283 -13.60 -17.97 -3.22
CA LYS A 283 -12.83 -17.35 -4.31
C LYS A 283 -13.74 -16.61 -5.27
N GLU A 284 -13.26 -15.47 -5.80
CA GLU A 284 -13.95 -14.72 -6.86
C GLU A 284 -12.95 -14.29 -7.94
N ARG A 285 -13.26 -14.59 -9.19
CA ARG A 285 -12.44 -14.21 -10.35
C ARG A 285 -12.94 -12.96 -11.06
N LYS A 286 -14.27 -12.78 -11.07
CA LYS A 286 -14.88 -11.70 -11.83
C LYS A 286 -14.52 -10.35 -11.23
N GLY A 287 -13.84 -9.52 -12.04
CA GLY A 287 -13.42 -8.20 -11.62
C GLY A 287 -12.34 -8.17 -10.52
N ALA A 288 -11.62 -9.28 -10.28
CA ALA A 288 -10.52 -9.32 -9.33
C ALA A 288 -9.40 -8.35 -9.76
N PRO A 289 -8.78 -7.60 -8.82
CA PRO A 289 -7.73 -6.65 -9.12
C PRO A 289 -6.36 -7.32 -9.25
N CYS A 290 -5.50 -6.78 -10.13
CA CYS A 290 -4.06 -7.09 -10.14
C CYS A 290 -3.29 -6.15 -9.23
N THR A 291 -3.67 -4.85 -9.19
CA THR A 291 -2.90 -3.78 -8.54
C THR A 291 -3.61 -3.18 -7.32
N PRO A 292 -4.88 -2.73 -7.38
CA PRO A 292 -5.57 -2.18 -6.22
C PRO A 292 -5.83 -3.21 -5.12
N SER A 293 -5.66 -2.80 -3.87
CA SER A 293 -6.02 -3.63 -2.71
C SER A 293 -7.54 -3.63 -2.47
N ILE A 294 -8.01 -4.61 -1.72
CA ILE A 294 -9.40 -4.69 -1.24
C ILE A 294 -9.56 -3.75 -0.03
N VAL A 295 -10.76 -3.23 0.20
CA VAL A 295 -11.13 -2.51 1.43
C VAL A 295 -12.42 -3.08 2.00
N ALA A 296 -12.54 -3.11 3.33
CA ALA A 296 -13.75 -3.53 4.02
C ALA A 296 -14.48 -2.33 4.64
N GLU A 297 -15.81 -2.37 4.63
CA GLU A 297 -16.67 -1.44 5.38
C GLU A 297 -17.90 -2.22 5.87
N GLY A 298 -18.04 -2.33 7.19
CA GLY A 298 -19.07 -3.17 7.79
C GLY A 298 -18.86 -4.66 7.48
N ASN A 299 -19.90 -5.30 6.93
CA ASN A 299 -19.87 -6.70 6.52
C ASN A 299 -19.51 -6.89 5.05
N GLU A 300 -19.31 -5.82 4.31
CA GLU A 300 -19.04 -5.82 2.89
C GLU A 300 -17.56 -5.54 2.61
N VAL A 301 -17.07 -6.08 1.50
CA VAL A 301 -15.77 -5.81 0.93
C VAL A 301 -15.91 -5.21 -0.46
N TYR A 302 -15.00 -4.29 -0.76
CA TYR A 302 -15.01 -3.54 -2.01
C TYR A 302 -13.64 -3.63 -2.67
N TRP A 303 -13.65 -3.77 -3.99
CA TRP A 303 -12.45 -3.68 -4.81
C TRP A 303 -12.78 -3.08 -6.18
N VAL A 304 -11.78 -2.68 -6.90
CA VAL A 304 -11.87 -2.25 -8.29
C VAL A 304 -10.81 -3.00 -9.10
N SER A 305 -11.20 -3.58 -10.23
CA SER A 305 -10.22 -4.17 -11.15
C SER A 305 -9.37 -3.08 -11.80
N ASP A 306 -8.20 -3.45 -12.31
CA ASP A 306 -7.31 -2.54 -13.05
C ASP A 306 -8.02 -1.87 -14.24
N GLY A 307 -9.03 -2.51 -14.84
CA GLY A 307 -9.87 -1.98 -15.92
C GLY A 307 -11.14 -1.25 -15.46
N GLY A 308 -11.28 -0.91 -14.18
CA GLY A 308 -12.33 -0.03 -13.66
C GLY A 308 -13.68 -0.71 -13.37
N ILE A 309 -13.70 -2.00 -13.11
CA ILE A 309 -14.91 -2.67 -12.61
C ILE A 309 -14.85 -2.67 -11.08
N ALA A 310 -15.66 -1.83 -10.45
CA ALA A 310 -15.88 -1.84 -9.01
C ALA A 310 -16.84 -2.97 -8.62
N THR A 311 -16.58 -3.62 -7.50
CA THR A 311 -17.35 -4.74 -6.97
C THR A 311 -17.58 -4.55 -5.48
N CYS A 312 -18.80 -4.87 -5.02
CA CYS A 312 -19.12 -5.05 -3.61
C CYS A 312 -19.57 -6.49 -3.39
N ALA A 313 -19.05 -7.13 -2.35
CA ALA A 313 -19.42 -8.49 -1.99
C ALA A 313 -19.53 -8.64 -0.47
N ASP A 314 -20.29 -9.63 -0.03
CA ASP A 314 -20.31 -10.05 1.37
C ASP A 314 -18.96 -10.64 1.78
N ALA A 315 -18.36 -10.13 2.85
CA ALA A 315 -17.01 -10.51 3.26
C ALA A 315 -16.87 -11.99 3.66
N ARG A 316 -17.92 -12.60 4.23
CA ARG A 316 -17.89 -13.98 4.73
C ARG A 316 -18.15 -15.02 3.65
N SER A 317 -19.09 -14.73 2.74
CA SER A 317 -19.53 -15.70 1.71
C SER A 317 -18.95 -15.43 0.33
N GLY A 318 -18.39 -14.25 0.07
CA GLY A 318 -17.96 -13.83 -1.25
C GLY A 318 -19.11 -13.51 -2.22
N LYS A 319 -20.38 -13.57 -1.76
CA LYS A 319 -21.55 -13.29 -2.62
C LYS A 319 -21.50 -11.85 -3.09
N THR A 320 -21.36 -11.65 -4.39
CA THR A 320 -21.40 -10.33 -5.02
C THR A 320 -22.78 -9.71 -4.86
N HIS A 321 -22.82 -8.48 -4.33
CA HIS A 321 -24.04 -7.67 -4.25
C HIS A 321 -24.23 -6.86 -5.52
N TRP A 322 -23.17 -6.19 -5.99
CA TRP A 322 -23.17 -5.42 -7.23
C TRP A 322 -21.80 -5.36 -7.89
N THR A 323 -21.79 -5.09 -9.19
CA THR A 323 -20.63 -4.68 -9.96
C THR A 323 -20.98 -3.46 -10.79
N HIS A 324 -20.09 -2.49 -10.90
CA HIS A 324 -20.29 -1.28 -11.69
C HIS A 324 -19.00 -0.84 -12.38
N ARG A 325 -19.11 -0.33 -13.60
CA ARG A 325 -17.96 0.21 -14.34
C ARG A 325 -17.78 1.69 -14.00
N LEU A 326 -16.72 2.03 -13.29
CA LEU A 326 -16.35 3.41 -12.97
C LEU A 326 -15.62 4.10 -14.15
N GLY A 327 -14.95 3.32 -15.00
CA GLY A 327 -14.19 3.84 -16.13
C GLY A 327 -12.72 4.14 -15.80
N GLY A 328 -11.89 4.09 -16.84
CA GLY A 328 -10.44 4.28 -16.72
C GLY A 328 -9.70 3.08 -16.13
N ASN A 329 -8.39 3.26 -15.94
CA ASN A 329 -7.51 2.27 -15.30
C ASN A 329 -7.26 2.64 -13.84
N PHE A 330 -7.06 1.63 -12.98
CA PHE A 330 -6.86 1.81 -11.54
C PHE A 330 -5.57 1.14 -11.08
N SER A 331 -4.80 1.84 -10.27
CA SER A 331 -3.64 1.34 -9.53
C SER A 331 -3.71 1.68 -8.04
N ALA A 332 -4.27 2.84 -7.70
CA ALA A 332 -4.48 3.26 -6.33
C ALA A 332 -5.44 2.32 -5.58
N SER A 333 -5.11 2.01 -4.34
CA SER A 333 -5.98 1.24 -3.46
C SER A 333 -7.10 2.12 -2.89
N PRO A 334 -8.36 1.63 -2.84
CA PRO A 334 -9.46 2.37 -2.25
C PRO A 334 -9.29 2.54 -0.73
N VAL A 335 -9.96 3.57 -0.20
CA VAL A 335 -10.11 3.80 1.23
C VAL A 335 -11.58 3.89 1.62
N ALA A 336 -11.90 3.50 2.86
CA ALA A 336 -13.23 3.60 3.45
C ALA A 336 -13.24 4.66 4.56
N ALA A 337 -14.24 5.53 4.55
CA ALA A 337 -14.48 6.52 5.59
C ALA A 337 -15.98 6.89 5.63
N GLU A 338 -16.55 7.00 6.81
CA GLU A 338 -17.94 7.45 7.04
C GLU A 338 -19.01 6.74 6.18
N GLY A 339 -18.89 5.41 6.01
CA GLY A 339 -19.84 4.66 5.17
C GLY A 339 -19.72 4.97 3.67
N ARG A 340 -18.56 5.41 3.22
CA ARG A 340 -18.25 5.70 1.81
C ARG A 340 -16.95 5.01 1.41
N ILE A 341 -16.87 4.65 0.14
CA ILE A 341 -15.67 4.09 -0.49
C ILE A 341 -15.15 5.09 -1.51
N TYR A 342 -13.89 5.43 -1.39
CA TYR A 342 -13.18 6.38 -2.25
C TYR A 342 -12.25 5.62 -3.18
N PHE A 343 -12.52 5.67 -4.47
CA PHE A 343 -11.68 5.10 -5.53
C PHE A 343 -10.98 6.23 -6.31
N GLN A 344 -9.81 5.95 -6.86
CA GLN A 344 -9.10 6.89 -7.74
C GLN A 344 -8.52 6.13 -8.93
N ASN A 345 -8.78 6.63 -10.14
CA ASN A 345 -8.21 6.07 -11.34
C ASN A 345 -6.86 6.73 -11.69
N GLU A 346 -6.16 6.16 -12.67
CA GLU A 346 -4.82 6.61 -13.07
C GLU A 346 -4.82 7.99 -13.76
N ALA A 347 -5.97 8.47 -14.26
CA ALA A 347 -6.10 9.82 -14.82
C ALA A 347 -6.31 10.91 -13.77
N GLY A 348 -6.44 10.53 -12.46
CA GLY A 348 -6.71 11.48 -11.37
C GLY A 348 -8.19 11.71 -11.10
N MET A 349 -9.08 10.89 -11.70
CA MET A 349 -10.51 10.92 -11.41
C MET A 349 -10.80 10.14 -10.13
N GLY A 350 -11.35 10.81 -9.13
CA GLY A 350 -11.84 10.24 -7.88
C GLY A 350 -13.33 9.90 -7.96
N TYR A 351 -13.73 8.76 -7.44
CA TYR A 351 -15.11 8.31 -7.36
C TYR A 351 -15.46 8.07 -5.89
N VAL A 352 -16.54 8.67 -5.41
CA VAL A 352 -17.07 8.45 -4.07
C VAL A 352 -18.36 7.64 -4.18
N VAL A 353 -18.33 6.43 -3.62
CA VAL A 353 -19.46 5.51 -3.65
C VAL A 353 -19.95 5.28 -2.23
N LYS A 354 -21.27 5.28 -2.03
CA LYS A 354 -21.87 4.93 -0.74
C LYS A 354 -21.65 3.45 -0.45
N ALA A 355 -21.16 3.15 0.75
CA ALA A 355 -21.03 1.75 1.18
C ALA A 355 -22.41 1.11 1.35
N GLY A 356 -22.53 -0.17 0.97
CA GLY A 356 -23.76 -0.95 1.11
C GLY A 356 -24.03 -1.88 -0.08
N LYS A 357 -25.13 -2.63 0.04
CA LYS A 357 -25.52 -3.70 -0.88
C LYS A 357 -26.14 -3.20 -2.19
N THR A 358 -26.37 -1.91 -2.31
CA THR A 358 -26.86 -1.26 -3.54
C THR A 358 -25.86 -0.22 -4.00
N PHE A 359 -25.53 -0.21 -5.29
CA PHE A 359 -24.61 0.76 -5.84
C PHE A 359 -25.24 2.16 -5.85
N GLU A 360 -24.53 3.15 -5.30
CA GLU A 360 -24.90 4.56 -5.33
C GLU A 360 -23.63 5.40 -5.49
N LEU A 361 -23.44 6.03 -6.65
CA LEU A 361 -22.36 6.95 -6.92
C LEU A 361 -22.73 8.33 -6.37
N LEU A 362 -21.95 8.84 -5.41
CA LEU A 362 -22.19 10.13 -4.76
C LEU A 362 -21.52 11.29 -5.52
N SER A 363 -20.36 11.04 -6.11
CA SER A 363 -19.63 12.04 -6.90
C SER A 363 -18.55 11.44 -7.77
N GLU A 364 -18.20 12.20 -8.81
CA GLU A 364 -16.98 12.09 -9.62
C GLU A 364 -16.17 13.38 -9.44
N ASN A 365 -14.86 13.27 -9.28
CA ASN A 365 -13.98 14.35 -8.82
C ASN A 365 -12.68 14.34 -9.63
N ASP A 366 -12.51 15.31 -10.51
CA ASP A 366 -11.37 15.36 -11.44
C ASP A 366 -10.29 16.34 -10.96
N LEU A 367 -9.06 15.84 -10.79
CA LEU A 367 -7.88 16.66 -10.53
C LEU A 367 -7.10 17.01 -11.81
N GLY A 368 -7.41 16.36 -12.95
CA GLY A 368 -6.77 16.59 -14.23
C GLY A 368 -5.28 16.21 -14.25
N GLU A 369 -4.82 15.37 -13.33
CA GLU A 369 -3.42 14.98 -13.23
C GLU A 369 -3.27 13.52 -12.81
N ARG A 370 -2.43 12.78 -13.53
CA ARG A 370 -2.17 11.35 -13.31
C ARG A 370 -1.85 11.04 -11.85
N SER A 371 -2.43 9.93 -11.32
CA SER A 371 -2.15 9.47 -9.96
C SER A 371 -2.17 7.94 -9.88
N LEU A 372 -1.16 7.37 -9.22
CA LEU A 372 -1.10 5.95 -8.89
C LEU A 372 -1.04 5.72 -7.36
N ALA A 373 -0.84 6.79 -6.59
CA ALA A 373 -0.77 6.74 -5.13
C ALA A 373 -2.17 6.62 -4.51
N SER A 374 -2.26 5.96 -3.36
CA SER A 374 -3.52 5.85 -2.60
C SER A 374 -3.72 7.08 -1.72
N TYR A 375 -4.97 7.35 -1.36
CA TYR A 375 -5.32 8.46 -0.48
C TYR A 375 -4.73 8.34 0.93
N CYS A 376 -4.40 9.48 1.53
CA CYS A 376 -4.27 9.67 2.96
C CYS A 376 -5.50 10.42 3.46
N VAL A 377 -6.12 9.92 4.52
CA VAL A 377 -7.34 10.52 5.12
C VAL A 377 -7.00 10.98 6.52
N SER A 378 -7.35 12.20 6.86
CA SER A 378 -7.21 12.74 8.22
C SER A 378 -8.27 13.79 8.50
N ASP A 379 -9.00 13.63 9.58
CA ASP A 379 -10.12 14.51 9.95
C ASP A 379 -11.05 14.78 8.75
N SER A 380 -11.34 16.03 8.46
CA SER A 380 -12.16 16.45 7.34
C SER A 380 -11.39 16.68 6.04
N THR A 381 -10.23 16.00 5.85
CA THR A 381 -9.35 16.21 4.69
C THR A 381 -8.92 14.93 3.99
N LEU A 382 -8.66 15.05 2.69
CA LEU A 382 -7.94 14.06 1.89
C LEU A 382 -6.62 14.66 1.42
N PHE A 383 -5.53 13.92 1.53
CA PHE A 383 -4.27 14.24 0.90
C PHE A 383 -4.08 13.30 -0.29
N ILE A 384 -3.91 13.88 -1.47
CA ILE A 384 -3.86 13.16 -2.75
C ILE A 384 -2.55 13.48 -3.44
N ARG A 385 -1.71 12.46 -3.65
CA ARG A 385 -0.51 12.61 -4.46
C ARG A 385 -0.83 12.32 -5.91
N THR A 386 -0.53 13.27 -6.77
CA THR A 386 -0.50 13.13 -8.23
C THR A 386 0.95 13.05 -8.73
N GLU A 387 1.16 13.02 -10.03
CA GLU A 387 2.49 12.88 -10.64
C GLU A 387 3.45 13.99 -10.20
N ASN A 388 2.97 15.25 -10.20
CA ASN A 388 3.82 16.41 -9.89
C ASN A 388 3.43 17.11 -8.58
N HIS A 389 2.29 16.80 -7.99
CA HIS A 389 1.78 17.57 -6.84
C HIS A 389 1.28 16.71 -5.70
N LEU A 390 1.25 17.33 -4.53
CA LEU A 390 0.44 16.91 -3.40
C LEU A 390 -0.70 17.92 -3.19
N TRP A 391 -1.91 17.40 -3.05
CA TRP A 391 -3.13 18.19 -2.86
C TRP A 391 -3.70 17.97 -1.47
N LYS A 392 -4.15 19.03 -0.82
CA LYS A 392 -5.03 18.96 0.34
C LYS A 392 -6.44 19.31 -0.10
N ILE A 393 -7.35 18.35 0.01
CA ILE A 393 -8.77 18.49 -0.31
C ILE A 393 -9.56 18.62 1.00
N GLY A 394 -10.45 19.58 1.05
CA GLY A 394 -11.21 19.97 2.23
C GLY A 394 -10.78 21.34 2.70
N SER A 395 -11.74 22.25 2.83
CA SER A 395 -11.51 23.58 3.39
C SER A 395 -11.37 23.49 4.90
N GLU A 396 -10.48 24.27 5.49
CA GLU A 396 -10.56 24.63 6.89
C GLU A 396 -11.94 25.29 7.13
N LYS A 397 -12.64 24.82 8.18
CA LYS A 397 -13.88 25.48 8.65
C LYS A 397 -13.52 26.74 9.40
#